data_695ec622ae660960ebf3c6371309c677
#
_entry.id   695ec622ae660960ebf3c6371309c677
#
_cell.length_a   1.000
_cell.length_b   1.000
_cell.length_c   1.000
_cell.angle_alpha   90.00
_cell.angle_beta   90.00
_cell.angle_gamma   90.00
#
_symmetry.space_group_name_H-M   'P 1'
#
loop_
_entity.id
_entity.type
_entity.pdbx_description
1 polymer ?
#
loop_
_entity_poly.entity_id
_entity_poly.type
_entity_poly.pdbx_seq_one_letter_code
_entity_poly.pdbx_strand_id
1 'polypeptide(L)'
;MSGIFEQTPANRRRYGVAIFVGIIAGLISAFVKWGAEHPFPPRSPIDFFAAACKVDITGLSQDQILQVCSRAFLNPPHVFLRDYLGIDPTQAAFTFADHGFDWIGVTHITFSLVFAIAYCLVAERFPKIKFWQGIGAGLIADICVHYITFPA
;
A
#
# COMPACT_ATOMS: atom_id res chain seq x y z
N MET A 1 -7.92 -2.33 -36.37
CA MET A 1 -7.47 -2.86 -35.06
C MET A 1 -7.82 -1.81 -33.98
N SER A 2 -8.85 -2.04 -33.20
CA SER A 2 -9.20 -1.13 -32.08
C SER A 2 -8.14 -1.29 -30.99
N GLY A 3 -7.34 -0.25 -30.76
CA GLY A 3 -6.23 -0.28 -29.82
C GLY A 3 -6.68 -0.30 -28.34
N ILE A 4 -5.74 -0.57 -27.42
CA ILE A 4 -5.94 -0.55 -25.96
C ILE A 4 -6.55 0.79 -25.49
N PHE A 5 -6.29 1.88 -26.23
CA PHE A 5 -6.79 3.22 -25.92
C PHE A 5 -8.15 3.57 -26.55
N GLU A 6 -8.92 2.57 -27.04
CA GLU A 6 -10.29 2.82 -27.44
C GLU A 6 -11.11 3.34 -26.26
N GLN A 7 -11.78 4.49 -26.47
CA GLN A 7 -12.48 5.18 -25.39
C GLN A 7 -13.97 4.84 -25.37
N THR A 8 -14.50 4.71 -24.17
CA THR A 8 -15.95 4.71 -23.96
C THR A 8 -16.54 6.07 -24.42
N PRO A 9 -17.63 6.11 -25.22
CA PRO A 9 -18.30 7.34 -25.57
C PRO A 9 -18.69 8.16 -24.35
N ALA A 10 -18.55 9.48 -24.41
CA ALA A 10 -18.73 10.37 -23.25
C ALA A 10 -20.10 10.21 -22.56
N ASN A 11 -21.15 10.00 -23.36
CA ASN A 11 -22.53 9.81 -22.88
C ASN A 11 -22.78 8.45 -22.22
N ARG A 12 -21.84 7.51 -22.29
CA ARG A 12 -21.92 6.17 -21.66
C ARG A 12 -21.02 6.03 -20.44
N ARG A 13 -20.21 7.03 -20.12
CA ARG A 13 -19.29 6.99 -18.98
C ARG A 13 -20.04 7.17 -17.68
N ARG A 14 -19.80 6.24 -16.74
CA ARG A 14 -20.46 6.22 -15.42
C ARG A 14 -19.43 6.48 -14.31
N TYR A 15 -18.81 7.64 -14.31
CA TYR A 15 -17.76 7.98 -13.34
C TYR A 15 -18.19 7.85 -11.88
N GLY A 16 -19.45 8.20 -11.55
CA GLY A 16 -19.95 7.99 -10.18
C GLY A 16 -19.95 6.54 -9.75
N VAL A 17 -20.34 5.63 -10.65
CA VAL A 17 -20.26 4.18 -10.39
C VAL A 17 -18.81 3.72 -10.28
N ALA A 18 -17.93 4.23 -11.15
CA ALA A 18 -16.50 3.89 -11.11
C ALA A 18 -15.86 4.31 -9.78
N ILE A 19 -16.16 5.51 -9.28
CA ILE A 19 -15.69 5.97 -7.96
C ILE A 19 -16.23 5.07 -6.85
N PHE A 20 -17.53 4.77 -6.84
CA PHE A 20 -18.12 3.92 -5.83
C PHE A 20 -17.49 2.51 -5.80
N VAL A 21 -17.33 1.89 -6.96
CA VAL A 21 -16.66 0.58 -7.10
C VAL A 21 -15.20 0.68 -6.65
N GLY A 22 -14.50 1.76 -7.01
CA GLY A 22 -13.13 2.01 -6.59
C GLY A 22 -12.98 2.13 -5.08
N ILE A 23 -13.92 2.81 -4.40
CA ILE A 23 -13.94 2.90 -2.93
C ILE A 23 -14.10 1.50 -2.32
N ILE A 24 -15.09 0.73 -2.75
CA ILE A 24 -15.32 -0.62 -2.21
C ILE A 24 -14.11 -1.52 -2.45
N ALA A 25 -13.59 -1.55 -3.67
CA ALA A 25 -12.42 -2.35 -4.01
C ALA A 25 -11.16 -1.93 -3.23
N GLY A 26 -10.94 -0.62 -3.07
CA GLY A 26 -9.82 -0.08 -2.31
C GLY A 26 -9.88 -0.44 -0.83
N LEU A 27 -11.07 -0.37 -0.21
CA LEU A 27 -11.24 -0.79 1.18
C LEU A 27 -11.00 -2.30 1.34
N ILE A 28 -11.58 -3.13 0.48
CA ILE A 28 -11.36 -4.58 0.53
C ILE A 28 -9.88 -4.90 0.37
N SER A 29 -9.20 -4.28 -0.61
CA SER A 29 -7.77 -4.46 -0.84
C SER A 29 -6.94 -4.06 0.39
N ALA A 30 -7.25 -2.91 1.00
CA ALA A 30 -6.57 -2.44 2.20
C ALA A 30 -6.71 -3.43 3.36
N PHE A 31 -7.92 -3.93 3.61
CA PHE A 31 -8.16 -4.90 4.69
C PHE A 31 -7.48 -6.25 4.43
N VAL A 32 -7.49 -6.75 3.20
CA VAL A 32 -6.81 -8.01 2.86
C VAL A 32 -5.31 -7.87 3.09
N LYS A 33 -4.72 -6.77 2.62
CA LYS A 33 -3.28 -6.51 2.79
C LYS A 33 -2.94 -6.32 4.27
N TRP A 34 -3.74 -5.53 4.99
CA TRP A 34 -3.55 -5.28 6.42
C TRP A 34 -3.63 -6.58 7.24
N GLY A 35 -4.61 -7.42 6.97
CA GLY A 35 -4.75 -8.73 7.61
C GLY A 35 -3.61 -9.70 7.29
N ALA A 36 -3.01 -9.59 6.11
CA ALA A 36 -1.87 -10.43 5.72
C ALA A 36 -0.53 -9.96 6.31
N GLU A 37 -0.40 -8.65 6.58
CA GLU A 37 0.86 -8.05 7.05
C GLU A 37 0.92 -7.87 8.57
N HIS A 38 -0.23 -7.77 9.26
CA HIS A 38 -0.26 -7.57 10.71
C HIS A 38 -0.29 -8.91 11.44
N PRO A 39 0.74 -9.22 12.23
CA PRO A 39 0.72 -10.41 13.07
C PRO A 39 -0.38 -10.29 14.13
N PHE A 40 -1.05 -11.39 14.42
CA PHE A 40 -2.00 -11.45 15.52
C PHE A 40 -1.43 -12.26 16.67
N PRO A 41 -1.36 -11.75 17.91
CA PRO A 41 -1.70 -10.40 18.35
C PRO A 41 -0.76 -9.32 17.76
N PRO A 42 -1.25 -8.06 17.61
CA PRO A 42 -0.43 -6.97 17.12
C PRO A 42 0.85 -6.82 17.95
N ARG A 43 1.97 -6.75 17.27
CA ARG A 43 3.28 -6.53 17.89
C ARG A 43 3.67 -5.06 17.74
N SER A 44 4.58 -4.61 18.59
CA SER A 44 5.18 -3.29 18.36
C SER A 44 5.89 -3.26 17.01
N PRO A 45 5.99 -2.11 16.34
CA PRO A 45 6.74 -1.99 15.11
C PRO A 45 8.17 -2.50 15.24
N ILE A 46 8.81 -2.26 16.38
CA ILE A 46 10.16 -2.76 16.68
C ILE A 46 10.22 -4.28 16.69
N ASP A 47 9.29 -4.95 17.38
CA ASP A 47 9.26 -6.41 17.43
C ASP A 47 9.05 -7.01 16.04
N PHE A 48 8.30 -6.31 15.20
CA PHE A 48 8.07 -6.69 13.83
C PHE A 48 9.33 -6.52 12.96
N PHE A 49 10.03 -5.38 13.07
CA PHE A 49 11.32 -5.16 12.42
C PHE A 49 12.37 -6.18 12.90
N ALA A 50 12.41 -6.44 14.20
CA ALA A 50 13.30 -7.43 14.79
C ALA A 50 13.06 -8.83 14.25
N ALA A 51 11.81 -9.25 14.15
CA ALA A 51 11.44 -10.57 13.64
C ALA A 51 11.76 -10.75 12.13
N ALA A 52 11.69 -9.67 11.36
CA ALA A 52 11.99 -9.69 9.93
C ALA A 52 13.49 -9.54 9.63
N CYS A 53 14.19 -8.84 10.51
CA CYS A 53 15.60 -8.55 10.40
C CYS A 53 16.42 -9.77 10.81
N LYS A 54 16.72 -10.69 10.07
CA LYS A 54 17.49 -11.91 10.39
C LYS A 54 18.89 -11.66 11.01
N VAL A 55 19.06 -10.56 11.72
CA VAL A 55 20.29 -10.12 12.39
C VAL A 55 20.04 -10.14 13.89
N ASP A 56 21.06 -10.49 14.65
CA ASP A 56 21.01 -10.41 16.12
C ASP A 56 20.91 -8.93 16.52
N ILE A 57 19.79 -8.57 17.11
CA ILE A 57 19.48 -7.22 17.58
C ILE A 57 19.70 -7.04 19.07
N THR A 58 20.23 -8.06 19.77
CA THR A 58 20.44 -8.05 21.22
C THR A 58 21.39 -6.91 21.59
N GLY A 59 20.93 -6.02 22.45
CA GLY A 59 21.73 -4.88 22.91
C GLY A 59 21.81 -3.68 21.99
N LEU A 60 21.10 -3.70 20.83
CA LEU A 60 21.01 -2.55 19.95
C LEU A 60 19.96 -1.55 20.44
N SER A 61 20.25 -0.27 20.31
CA SER A 61 19.25 0.78 20.51
C SER A 61 18.20 0.76 19.39
N GLN A 62 17.07 1.41 19.62
CA GLN A 62 15.99 1.53 18.63
C GLN A 62 16.48 2.10 17.29
N ASP A 63 17.31 3.13 17.33
CA ASP A 63 17.88 3.75 16.12
C ASP A 63 18.83 2.82 15.38
N GLN A 64 19.60 2.03 16.12
CA GLN A 64 20.50 1.02 15.53
C GLN A 64 19.71 -0.14 14.89
N ILE A 65 18.64 -0.60 15.55
CA ILE A 65 17.73 -1.62 14.97
C ILE A 65 17.14 -1.07 13.67
N LEU A 66 16.70 0.18 13.65
CA LEU A 66 16.20 0.84 12.44
C LEU A 66 17.24 0.89 11.33
N GLN A 67 18.48 1.28 11.63
CA GLN A 67 19.54 1.35 10.63
C GLN A 67 19.90 -0.02 10.04
N VAL A 68 20.02 -1.03 10.90
CA VAL A 68 20.42 -2.39 10.49
C VAL A 68 19.28 -3.11 9.78
N CYS A 69 18.05 -2.89 10.24
CA CYS A 69 16.88 -3.62 9.76
C CYS A 69 16.04 -2.84 8.73
N SER A 70 16.31 -1.56 8.51
CA SER A 70 15.53 -0.71 7.61
C SER A 70 15.44 -1.24 6.18
N ARG A 71 16.49 -1.90 5.71
CA ARG A 71 16.52 -2.52 4.38
C ARG A 71 15.74 -3.82 4.28
N ALA A 72 15.49 -4.51 5.39
CA ALA A 72 14.72 -5.75 5.41
C ALA A 72 13.20 -5.49 5.34
N PHE A 73 12.79 -4.23 5.52
CA PHE A 73 11.38 -3.85 5.71
C PHE A 73 10.95 -2.62 4.90
N LEU A 74 11.34 -2.56 3.65
CA LEU A 74 10.93 -1.47 2.77
C LEU A 74 9.56 -1.76 2.15
N ASN A 75 8.54 -1.69 2.98
CA ASN A 75 7.17 -1.57 2.53
C ASN A 75 6.93 -0.12 2.08
N PRO A 76 6.36 0.14 0.91
CA PRO A 76 6.12 1.49 0.39
C PRO A 76 5.52 2.49 1.38
N PRO A 77 4.52 2.14 2.24
CA PRO A 77 4.02 3.05 3.26
C PRO A 77 5.06 3.49 4.27
N HIS A 78 5.97 2.61 4.68
CA HIS A 78 7.04 2.96 5.63
C HIS A 78 8.03 3.95 5.01
N VAL A 79 8.41 3.71 3.75
CA VAL A 79 9.27 4.62 2.98
C VAL A 79 8.60 5.98 2.82
N PHE A 80 7.31 5.99 2.47
CA PHE A 80 6.55 7.22 2.33
C PHE A 80 6.48 8.03 3.63
N LEU A 81 6.18 7.38 4.76
CA LEU A 81 6.12 8.04 6.06
C LEU A 81 7.47 8.64 6.44
N ARG A 82 8.55 7.87 6.31
CA ARG A 82 9.89 8.29 6.67
C ARG A 82 10.43 9.40 5.77
N ASP A 83 10.39 9.20 4.46
CA ASP A 83 11.13 10.04 3.50
C ASP A 83 10.35 11.27 3.06
N TYR A 84 9.03 11.21 3.07
CA TYR A 84 8.18 12.32 2.61
C TYR A 84 7.45 13.06 3.74
N LEU A 85 7.09 12.38 4.83
CA LEU A 85 6.38 12.98 5.94
C LEU A 85 7.25 13.18 7.19
N GLY A 86 8.47 12.64 7.22
CA GLY A 86 9.36 12.72 8.39
C GLY A 86 8.82 12.01 9.63
N ILE A 87 7.93 11.04 9.45
CA ILE A 87 7.32 10.26 10.53
C ILE A 87 8.13 8.97 10.70
N ASP A 88 8.59 8.72 11.93
CA ASP A 88 9.28 7.48 12.27
C ASP A 88 8.32 6.27 12.16
N PRO A 89 8.55 5.35 11.22
CA PRO A 89 7.66 4.20 11.04
C PRO A 89 7.57 3.28 12.26
N THR A 90 8.56 3.28 13.14
CA THR A 90 8.55 2.45 14.35
C THR A 90 7.58 2.93 15.41
N GLN A 91 7.24 4.22 15.37
CA GLN A 91 6.27 4.83 16.27
C GLN A 91 4.91 5.09 15.61
N ALA A 92 4.79 4.67 14.37
CA ALA A 92 3.66 5.01 13.50
C ALA A 92 2.61 3.91 13.39
N ALA A 93 2.67 2.85 14.19
CA ALA A 93 1.69 1.77 14.20
C ALA A 93 0.94 1.68 15.53
N PHE A 94 -0.34 1.35 15.43
CA PHE A 94 -1.16 1.02 16.60
C PHE A 94 -0.79 -0.39 17.10
N THR A 95 -0.62 -0.50 18.43
CA THR A 95 -0.49 -1.80 19.11
C THR A 95 -1.43 -1.82 20.32
N PHE A 96 -1.72 -3.00 20.86
CA PHE A 96 -2.50 -3.09 22.10
C PHE A 96 -1.74 -2.59 23.34
N ALA A 97 -0.43 -2.51 23.26
CA ALA A 97 0.41 -1.97 24.32
C ALA A 97 0.56 -0.44 24.22
N ASP A 98 0.56 0.07 23.00
CA ASP A 98 0.65 1.50 22.70
C ASP A 98 -0.49 1.89 21.76
N HIS A 99 -1.38 2.76 22.24
CA HIS A 99 -2.54 3.24 21.51
C HIS A 99 -2.24 4.49 20.67
N GLY A 100 -1.03 4.56 20.11
CA GLY A 100 -0.65 5.61 19.18
C GLY A 100 -1.50 5.61 17.90
N PHE A 101 -1.42 6.68 17.14
CA PHE A 101 -2.16 6.80 15.88
C PHE A 101 -1.51 5.89 14.81
N ASP A 102 -2.31 5.04 14.18
CA ASP A 102 -1.85 4.11 13.15
C ASP A 102 -1.64 4.80 11.79
N TRP A 103 -0.55 5.54 11.67
CA TRP A 103 -0.14 6.18 10.42
C TRP A 103 0.12 5.17 9.29
N ILE A 104 0.63 3.99 9.64
CA ILE A 104 0.89 2.93 8.65
C ILE A 104 -0.42 2.44 8.07
N GLY A 105 -1.39 2.12 8.93
CA GLY A 105 -2.73 1.70 8.50
C GLY A 105 -3.43 2.77 7.65
N VAL A 106 -3.40 4.03 8.08
CA VAL A 106 -3.99 5.15 7.32
C VAL A 106 -3.33 5.30 5.96
N THR A 107 -2.00 5.20 5.88
CA THR A 107 -1.27 5.29 4.60
C THR A 107 -1.63 4.14 3.67
N HIS A 108 -1.74 2.91 4.19
CA HIS A 108 -2.20 1.74 3.42
C HIS A 108 -3.60 1.93 2.86
N ILE A 109 -4.55 2.34 3.71
CA ILE A 109 -5.94 2.59 3.28
C ILE A 109 -5.98 3.68 2.22
N THR A 110 -5.26 4.78 2.44
CA THR A 110 -5.22 5.91 1.50
C THR A 110 -4.65 5.49 0.14
N PHE A 111 -3.53 4.79 0.12
CA PHE A 111 -2.94 4.29 -1.13
C PHE A 111 -3.90 3.34 -1.85
N SER A 112 -4.47 2.37 -1.14
CA SER A 112 -5.42 1.42 -1.73
C SER A 112 -6.63 2.12 -2.34
N LEU A 113 -7.19 3.13 -1.66
CA LEU A 113 -8.30 3.93 -2.17
C LEU A 113 -7.91 4.73 -3.41
N VAL A 114 -6.80 5.47 -3.35
CA VAL A 114 -6.33 6.29 -4.47
C VAL A 114 -6.08 5.45 -5.72
N PHE A 115 -5.35 4.34 -5.59
CA PHE A 115 -5.05 3.46 -6.72
C PHE A 115 -6.29 2.78 -7.27
N ALA A 116 -7.19 2.27 -6.42
CA ALA A 116 -8.40 1.60 -6.87
C ALA A 116 -9.36 2.58 -7.57
N ILE A 117 -9.57 3.78 -7.03
CA ILE A 117 -10.41 4.80 -7.65
C ILE A 117 -9.81 5.26 -8.98
N ALA A 118 -8.51 5.56 -9.01
CA ALA A 118 -7.82 5.97 -10.23
C ALA A 118 -7.93 4.89 -11.32
N TYR A 119 -7.69 3.63 -10.97
CA TYR A 119 -7.86 2.51 -11.89
C TYR A 119 -9.29 2.41 -12.43
N CYS A 120 -10.31 2.49 -11.57
CA CYS A 120 -11.72 2.42 -11.99
C CYS A 120 -12.11 3.58 -12.90
N LEU A 121 -11.61 4.80 -12.65
CA LEU A 121 -11.85 5.96 -13.51
C LEU A 121 -11.19 5.79 -14.89
N VAL A 122 -9.94 5.32 -14.92
CA VAL A 122 -9.23 5.05 -16.18
C VAL A 122 -9.89 3.90 -16.93
N ALA A 123 -10.31 2.83 -16.24
CA ALA A 123 -11.00 1.69 -16.82
C ALA A 123 -12.40 2.03 -17.36
N GLU A 124 -13.09 3.02 -16.77
CA GLU A 124 -14.35 3.54 -17.31
C GLU A 124 -14.15 4.27 -18.63
N ARG A 125 -13.05 5.01 -18.75
CA ARG A 125 -12.69 5.70 -19.98
C ARG A 125 -12.10 4.78 -21.04
N PHE A 126 -11.24 3.81 -20.62
CA PHE A 126 -10.51 2.88 -21.49
C PHE A 126 -10.82 1.43 -21.10
N PRO A 127 -11.97 0.89 -21.52
CA PRO A 127 -12.46 -0.40 -21.00
C PRO A 127 -11.54 -1.59 -21.31
N LYS A 128 -10.66 -1.48 -22.32
CA LYS A 128 -9.73 -2.54 -22.70
C LYS A 128 -8.55 -2.73 -21.75
N ILE A 129 -8.30 -1.78 -20.83
CA ILE A 129 -7.28 -1.97 -19.79
C ILE A 129 -7.70 -3.00 -18.74
N LYS A 130 -8.96 -3.44 -18.73
CA LYS A 130 -9.49 -4.47 -17.83
C LYS A 130 -9.06 -5.89 -18.23
N PHE A 131 -8.02 -6.02 -19.06
CA PHE A 131 -7.56 -7.35 -19.48
C PHE A 131 -7.19 -8.19 -18.24
N TRP A 132 -7.51 -9.48 -18.31
CA TRP A 132 -7.45 -10.39 -17.17
C TRP A 132 -8.20 -9.88 -15.94
N GLN A 133 -9.34 -9.25 -16.14
CA GLN A 133 -10.16 -8.72 -15.05
C GLN A 133 -9.40 -7.77 -14.10
N GLY A 134 -8.38 -7.08 -14.59
CA GLY A 134 -7.57 -6.14 -13.84
C GLY A 134 -6.29 -6.73 -13.22
N ILE A 135 -6.07 -8.03 -13.28
CA ILE A 135 -4.86 -8.67 -12.73
C ILE A 135 -3.59 -8.07 -13.34
N GLY A 136 -3.55 -7.92 -14.68
CA GLY A 136 -2.40 -7.32 -15.35
C GLY A 136 -2.13 -5.88 -14.91
N ALA A 137 -3.16 -5.07 -14.72
CA ALA A 137 -3.02 -3.71 -14.21
C ALA A 137 -2.54 -3.70 -12.75
N GLY A 138 -3.02 -4.62 -11.92
CA GLY A 138 -2.57 -4.80 -10.55
C GLY A 138 -1.08 -5.13 -10.46
N LEU A 139 -0.61 -6.09 -11.27
CA LEU A 139 0.82 -6.46 -11.33
C LEU A 139 1.71 -5.29 -11.79
N ILE A 140 1.26 -4.53 -12.80
CA ILE A 140 2.00 -3.34 -13.25
C ILE A 140 2.06 -2.29 -12.15
N ALA A 141 0.94 -2.02 -11.47
CA ALA A 141 0.89 -1.07 -10.37
C ALA A 141 1.82 -1.50 -9.22
N ASP A 142 1.83 -2.79 -8.86
CA ASP A 142 2.70 -3.34 -7.83
C ASP A 142 4.18 -3.14 -8.19
N ILE A 143 4.59 -3.51 -9.40
CA ILE A 143 5.95 -3.29 -9.89
C ILE A 143 6.33 -1.80 -9.86
N CYS A 144 5.44 -0.92 -10.34
CA CYS A 144 5.70 0.51 -10.34
C CYS A 144 5.87 1.06 -8.92
N VAL A 145 5.03 0.66 -7.98
CA VAL A 145 5.09 1.15 -6.60
C VAL A 145 6.33 0.63 -5.88
N HIS A 146 6.62 -0.67 -5.95
CA HIS A 146 7.69 -1.29 -5.17
C HIS A 146 9.10 -1.08 -5.76
N TYR A 147 9.22 -0.96 -7.08
CA TYR A 147 10.53 -0.92 -7.73
C TYR A 147 10.87 0.40 -8.38
N ILE A 148 9.88 1.26 -8.67
CA ILE A 148 10.11 2.54 -9.34
C ILE A 148 9.86 3.72 -8.41
N THR A 149 8.69 3.77 -7.75
CA THR A 149 8.28 4.92 -6.94
C THR A 149 8.90 4.88 -5.54
N PHE A 150 8.95 3.70 -4.93
CA PHE A 150 9.52 3.47 -3.60
C PHE A 150 10.50 2.29 -3.66
N PRO A 151 11.62 2.43 -4.37
CA PRO A 151 12.60 1.35 -4.48
C PRO A 151 13.18 1.02 -3.12
N ALA A 152 13.22 -0.28 -2.82
CA ALA A 152 13.81 -0.84 -1.62
C ALA A 152 15.34 -0.99 -1.74
#